data_1b11694581ba62448d2176ea589fd9af
#
_entry.id   1b11694581ba62448d2176ea589fd9af
#
_cell.length_a   1.000
_cell.length_b   1.000
_cell.length_c   1.000
_cell.angle_alpha   90.00
_cell.angle_beta   90.00
_cell.angle_gamma   90.00
#
_symmetry.space_group_name_H-M   'P 1'
#
loop_
_entity.id
_entity.type
_entity.pdbx_description
1 polymer ?
#
loop_
_entity_poly.entity_id
_entity_poly.type
_entity_poly.pdbx_seq_one_letter_code
_entity_poly.pdbx_strand_id
1 'polypeptide(L)'
;MFFIIWLMAEDLIEIILTAEKPSCGVLKKLSTVNLNARIFQINPGIDCTNHLMGIDQYSKNMEKLRDDNITVYKNQKDKTWMETRSCEICRSSAVSGAIIISVRIFENQKVQYKILLKNKNALKKLLENVTGIKYDYYITDKHLPGELTLRQKEILYTAYSKGYFDFNRKIDLNGIAQELGVSKKSVQSTLRRGMRKIIEEYIFNNL
;
A
#
# COMPACT_ATOMS: atom_id res chain seq x y z
N MET A 1 23.00 27.29 -27.03
CA MET A 1 21.56 27.12 -27.30
C MET A 1 21.18 25.76 -26.70
N PHE A 2 20.82 25.75 -25.41
CA PHE A 2 20.44 24.52 -24.72
C PHE A 2 18.97 24.22 -25.03
N PHE A 3 18.71 23.18 -25.80
CA PHE A 3 17.40 22.61 -25.97
C PHE A 3 17.00 21.95 -24.61
N ILE A 4 16.18 22.62 -23.83
CA ILE A 4 15.47 22.00 -22.74
C ILE A 4 14.42 21.06 -23.41
N ILE A 5 14.76 19.79 -23.52
CA ILE A 5 13.79 18.76 -23.84
C ILE A 5 12.83 18.72 -22.63
N TRP A 6 11.69 19.36 -22.79
CA TRP A 6 10.55 19.12 -21.93
C TRP A 6 10.09 17.68 -22.17
N LEU A 7 10.71 16.73 -21.45
CA LEU A 7 10.10 15.40 -21.33
C LEU A 7 8.73 15.60 -20.70
N MET A 8 7.68 15.44 -21.48
CA MET A 8 6.33 15.29 -20.95
C MET A 8 6.38 14.10 -20.01
N ALA A 9 6.32 14.35 -18.70
CA ALA A 9 6.20 13.28 -17.73
C ALA A 9 4.89 12.55 -18.02
N GLU A 10 4.96 11.29 -18.44
CA GLU A 10 3.78 10.43 -18.57
C GLU A 10 3.16 10.29 -17.19
N ASP A 11 1.85 10.47 -17.10
CA ASP A 11 1.12 10.35 -15.84
C ASP A 11 1.20 8.91 -15.34
N LEU A 12 1.68 8.74 -14.11
CA LEU A 12 1.61 7.47 -13.41
C LEU A 12 0.16 6.99 -13.33
N ILE A 13 -0.03 5.70 -13.49
CA ILE A 13 -1.33 5.04 -13.37
C ILE A 13 -1.32 4.20 -12.11
N GLU A 14 -2.26 4.44 -11.24
CA GLU A 14 -2.52 3.59 -10.10
C GLU A 14 -3.79 2.78 -10.35
N ILE A 15 -3.73 1.48 -10.07
CA ILE A 15 -4.88 0.59 -10.14
C ILE A 15 -5.08 -0.16 -8.82
N ILE A 16 -6.32 -0.51 -8.58
CA ILE A 16 -6.68 -1.53 -7.62
C ILE A 16 -7.07 -2.78 -8.42
N LEU A 17 -6.31 -3.86 -8.26
CA LEU A 17 -6.57 -5.14 -8.89
C LEU A 17 -6.97 -6.15 -7.82
N THR A 18 -8.14 -6.78 -7.99
CA THR A 18 -8.64 -7.82 -7.08
C THR A 18 -8.60 -9.17 -7.80
N ALA A 19 -7.79 -10.09 -7.32
CA ALA A 19 -7.64 -11.44 -7.85
C ALA A 19 -8.35 -12.47 -6.96
N GLU A 20 -8.98 -13.46 -7.59
CA GLU A 20 -9.59 -14.60 -6.90
C GLU A 20 -8.59 -15.76 -6.82
N LYS A 21 -8.27 -16.18 -5.61
CA LYS A 21 -7.40 -17.37 -5.33
C LYS A 21 -6.10 -17.38 -6.14
N PRO A 22 -5.26 -16.32 -6.10
CA PRO A 22 -3.97 -16.34 -6.79
C PRO A 22 -3.10 -17.51 -6.28
N SER A 23 -2.27 -18.08 -7.16
CA SER A 23 -1.40 -19.22 -6.82
C SER A 23 -0.19 -18.83 -5.94
N CYS A 24 -0.42 -17.96 -4.96
CA CYS A 24 0.61 -17.44 -4.07
C CYS A 24 0.99 -18.46 -2.99
N GLY A 25 2.24 -18.92 -3.00
CA GLY A 25 2.75 -19.88 -2.01
C GLY A 25 2.64 -19.38 -0.57
N VAL A 26 2.91 -18.08 -0.34
CA VAL A 26 2.78 -17.44 0.98
C VAL A 26 1.33 -17.53 1.48
N LEU A 27 0.36 -17.12 0.65
CA LEU A 27 -1.06 -17.13 1.04
C LEU A 27 -1.54 -18.55 1.33
N LYS A 28 -1.17 -19.49 0.49
CA LYS A 28 -1.50 -20.91 0.69
C LYS A 28 -0.93 -21.41 2.02
N LYS A 29 0.31 -21.08 2.32
CA LYS A 29 0.95 -21.50 3.56
C LYS A 29 0.31 -20.88 4.79
N LEU A 30 0.07 -19.58 4.77
CA LEU A 30 -0.58 -18.85 5.87
C LEU A 30 -1.97 -19.43 6.18
N SER A 31 -2.78 -19.71 5.16
CA SER A 31 -4.10 -20.32 5.33
C SER A 31 -4.01 -21.73 5.90
N THR A 32 -3.04 -22.55 5.46
CA THR A 32 -2.86 -23.93 5.94
C THR A 32 -2.49 -23.97 7.42
N VAL A 33 -1.68 -23.02 7.90
CA VAL A 33 -1.22 -22.97 9.30
C VAL A 33 -2.11 -22.06 10.17
N ASN A 34 -3.16 -21.49 9.60
CA ASN A 34 -4.08 -20.57 10.27
C ASN A 34 -3.37 -19.42 11.01
N LEU A 35 -2.45 -18.76 10.31
CA LEU A 35 -1.69 -17.65 10.83
C LEU A 35 -2.14 -16.33 10.23
N ASN A 36 -2.37 -15.37 11.10
CA ASN A 36 -2.53 -13.98 10.69
C ASN A 36 -1.15 -13.38 10.37
N ALA A 37 -1.05 -12.80 9.21
CA ALA A 37 0.17 -12.12 8.79
C ALA A 37 -0.17 -10.81 8.10
N ARG A 38 0.69 -9.82 8.34
CA ARG A 38 0.65 -8.53 7.67
C ARG A 38 1.78 -8.44 6.68
N ILE A 39 1.47 -8.17 5.43
CA ILE A 39 2.47 -7.95 4.39
C ILE A 39 2.86 -6.46 4.42
N PHE A 40 4.13 -6.17 4.68
CA PHE A 40 4.68 -4.81 4.69
C PHE A 40 5.16 -4.40 3.30
N GLN A 41 5.77 -5.33 2.58
CA GLN A 41 6.36 -5.07 1.28
C GLN A 41 6.40 -6.35 0.44
N ILE A 42 6.16 -6.18 -0.86
CA ILE A 42 6.39 -7.22 -1.86
C ILE A 42 7.41 -6.69 -2.87
N ASN A 43 8.43 -7.48 -3.11
CA ASN A 43 9.38 -7.26 -4.21
C ASN A 43 9.12 -8.33 -5.28
N PRO A 44 8.32 -8.02 -6.31
CA PRO A 44 7.93 -8.99 -7.32
C PRO A 44 9.12 -9.33 -8.22
N GLY A 45 9.28 -10.61 -8.53
CA GLY A 45 10.23 -11.10 -9.52
C GLY A 45 9.55 -11.98 -10.56
N ILE A 46 10.24 -12.30 -11.64
CA ILE A 46 9.70 -13.16 -12.70
C ILE A 46 9.53 -14.59 -12.19
N ASP A 47 10.57 -15.14 -11.60
CA ASP A 47 10.59 -16.51 -11.09
C ASP A 47 10.23 -16.59 -9.61
N CYS A 48 10.85 -15.73 -8.80
CA CYS A 48 10.65 -15.69 -7.36
C CYS A 48 10.25 -14.30 -6.88
N THR A 49 9.39 -14.25 -5.90
CA THR A 49 8.91 -13.03 -5.23
C THR A 49 9.30 -13.04 -3.77
N ASN A 50 9.80 -11.91 -3.30
CA ASN A 50 10.15 -11.69 -1.90
C ASN A 50 9.05 -10.92 -1.17
N HIS A 51 8.69 -11.40 0.01
CA HIS A 51 7.67 -10.82 0.87
C HIS A 51 8.26 -10.47 2.23
N LEU A 52 8.23 -9.20 2.60
CA LEU A 52 8.51 -8.77 3.97
C LEU A 52 7.19 -8.70 4.74
N MET A 53 7.08 -9.45 5.83
CA MET A 53 5.84 -9.59 6.57
C MET A 53 6.06 -9.67 8.08
N GLY A 54 5.07 -9.23 8.85
CA GLY A 54 4.92 -9.50 10.26
C GLY A 54 3.99 -10.69 10.46
N ILE A 55 4.28 -11.52 11.44
CA ILE A 55 3.49 -12.72 11.75
C ILE A 55 3.22 -12.71 13.25
N ASP A 56 1.97 -12.87 13.60
CA ASP A 56 1.56 -12.96 15.00
C ASP A 56 2.20 -14.17 15.69
N GLN A 57 2.67 -13.97 16.92
CA GLN A 57 3.36 -15.00 17.70
C GLN A 57 4.51 -15.67 16.95
N TYR A 58 5.31 -14.87 16.27
CA TYR A 58 6.42 -15.27 15.39
C TYR A 58 7.28 -16.43 15.93
N SER A 59 7.75 -16.36 17.17
CA SER A 59 8.67 -17.36 17.76
C SER A 59 8.09 -18.77 17.83
N LYS A 60 6.77 -18.91 17.98
CA LYS A 60 6.07 -20.19 18.08
C LYS A 60 5.70 -20.78 16.72
N ASN A 61 5.64 -19.96 15.69
CA ASN A 61 5.07 -20.32 14.39
C ASN A 61 6.11 -20.43 13.26
N MET A 62 7.37 -20.07 13.50
CA MET A 62 8.42 -20.06 12.48
C MET A 62 8.64 -21.42 11.80
N GLU A 63 8.68 -22.50 12.58
CA GLU A 63 8.88 -23.85 12.02
C GLU A 63 7.75 -24.28 11.11
N LYS A 64 6.52 -23.85 11.43
CA LYS A 64 5.33 -24.16 10.62
C LYS A 64 5.34 -23.48 9.25
N LEU A 65 6.13 -22.43 9.08
CA LEU A 65 6.23 -21.67 7.83
C LEU A 65 7.22 -22.27 6.84
N ARG A 66 8.13 -23.10 7.31
CA ARG A 66 9.11 -23.78 6.45
C ARG A 66 8.40 -24.76 5.52
N ASP A 67 8.79 -24.74 4.26
CA ASP A 67 8.26 -25.59 3.20
C ASP A 67 9.30 -25.68 2.09
N ASP A 68 9.33 -26.76 1.31
CA ASP A 68 10.28 -26.95 0.21
C ASP A 68 10.17 -25.86 -0.87
N ASN A 69 9.02 -25.19 -0.94
CA ASN A 69 8.75 -24.10 -1.89
C ASN A 69 8.85 -22.70 -1.29
N ILE A 70 9.21 -22.58 -0.01
CA ILE A 70 9.26 -21.30 0.71
C ILE A 70 10.57 -21.22 1.48
N THR A 71 11.42 -20.28 1.07
CA THR A 71 12.61 -19.95 1.85
C THR A 71 12.26 -18.85 2.85
N VAL A 72 12.54 -19.09 4.12
CA VAL A 72 12.25 -18.15 5.21
C VAL A 72 13.54 -17.65 5.83
N TYR A 73 13.71 -16.33 5.80
CA TYR A 73 14.84 -15.64 6.44
C TYR A 73 14.34 -14.92 7.69
N LYS A 74 14.99 -15.19 8.81
CA LYS A 74 14.68 -14.52 10.08
C LYS A 74 15.23 -13.10 10.07
N ASN A 75 14.40 -12.12 10.44
CA ASN A 75 14.85 -10.77 10.75
C ASN A 75 14.66 -10.50 12.26
N GLN A 76 15.38 -9.50 12.78
CA GLN A 76 15.15 -9.01 14.14
C GLN A 76 13.80 -8.29 14.22
N LYS A 77 13.11 -8.37 15.37
CA LYS A 77 11.85 -7.64 15.66
C LYS A 77 10.62 -8.09 14.85
N ASP A 78 10.24 -9.36 14.96
CA ASP A 78 8.94 -9.90 14.50
C ASP A 78 8.66 -9.74 12.98
N LYS A 79 9.67 -9.42 12.19
CA LYS A 79 9.58 -9.38 10.73
C LYS A 79 10.20 -10.62 10.11
N THR A 80 9.54 -11.14 9.09
CA THR A 80 9.97 -12.32 8.35
C THR A 80 10.11 -11.96 6.88
N TRP A 81 11.22 -12.36 6.28
CA TRP A 81 11.40 -12.33 4.86
C TRP A 81 11.12 -13.72 4.30
N MET A 82 10.20 -13.81 3.37
CA MET A 82 9.80 -15.06 2.73
C MET A 82 9.99 -14.94 1.22
N GLU A 83 10.69 -15.91 0.62
CA GLU A 83 10.84 -16.05 -0.81
C GLU A 83 10.05 -17.24 -1.30
N THR A 84 9.27 -17.06 -2.36
CA THR A 84 8.48 -18.10 -3.01
C THR A 84 8.49 -17.94 -4.52
N ARG A 85 8.05 -18.96 -5.24
CA ARG A 85 7.74 -18.82 -6.66
C ARG A 85 6.72 -17.70 -6.88
N SER A 86 6.92 -16.93 -7.92
CA SER A 86 6.04 -15.83 -8.28
C SER A 86 4.69 -16.33 -8.73
N CYS A 87 3.63 -15.83 -8.07
CA CYS A 87 2.26 -16.03 -8.55
C CYS A 87 2.00 -15.16 -9.81
N GLU A 88 0.85 -15.33 -10.39
CA GLU A 88 0.43 -14.67 -11.64
C GLU A 88 0.59 -13.14 -11.54
N ILE A 89 0.09 -12.55 -10.45
CA ILE A 89 0.12 -11.08 -10.26
C ILE A 89 1.54 -10.59 -10.04
N CYS A 90 2.34 -11.27 -9.21
CA CYS A 90 3.72 -10.86 -8.95
C CYS A 90 4.58 -10.96 -10.20
N ARG A 91 4.45 -12.05 -10.97
CA ARG A 91 5.16 -12.22 -12.24
C ARG A 91 4.78 -11.14 -13.24
N SER A 92 3.49 -10.89 -13.42
CA SER A 92 3.00 -9.87 -14.34
C SER A 92 3.44 -8.46 -13.91
N SER A 93 3.48 -8.19 -12.60
CA SER A 93 4.02 -6.94 -12.06
C SER A 93 5.50 -6.78 -12.38
N ALA A 94 6.31 -7.82 -12.19
CA ALA A 94 7.73 -7.79 -12.54
C ALA A 94 7.96 -7.57 -14.05
N VAL A 95 7.24 -8.30 -14.89
CA VAL A 95 7.34 -8.18 -16.36
C VAL A 95 6.93 -6.80 -16.86
N SER A 96 5.92 -6.17 -16.26
CA SER A 96 5.44 -4.83 -16.63
C SER A 96 6.25 -3.68 -16.02
N GLY A 97 7.15 -3.99 -15.08
CA GLY A 97 7.88 -2.98 -14.29
C GLY A 97 6.96 -2.21 -13.33
N ALA A 98 5.88 -2.85 -12.89
CA ALA A 98 4.93 -2.29 -11.94
C ALA A 98 5.44 -2.39 -10.51
N ILE A 99 5.00 -1.47 -9.66
CA ILE A 99 5.29 -1.46 -8.21
C ILE A 99 4.02 -1.87 -7.47
N ILE A 100 4.10 -2.93 -6.67
CA ILE A 100 3.03 -3.29 -5.74
C ILE A 100 3.18 -2.43 -4.49
N ILE A 101 2.25 -1.50 -4.29
CA ILE A 101 2.26 -0.55 -3.16
C ILE A 101 1.74 -1.21 -1.89
N SER A 102 0.63 -1.92 -1.99
CA SER A 102 0.03 -2.63 -0.86
C SER A 102 -0.78 -3.85 -1.32
N VAL A 103 -0.99 -4.77 -0.38
CA VAL A 103 -1.78 -5.99 -0.59
C VAL A 103 -2.72 -6.18 0.58
N ARG A 104 -3.96 -6.50 0.27
CA ARG A 104 -4.99 -6.83 1.25
C ARG A 104 -5.55 -8.22 0.96
N ILE A 105 -5.61 -9.04 1.98
CA ILE A 105 -6.12 -10.42 1.91
C ILE A 105 -7.52 -10.42 2.53
N PHE A 106 -8.49 -11.03 1.84
CA PHE A 106 -9.85 -11.20 2.32
C PHE A 106 -10.10 -12.66 2.70
N GLU A 107 -11.02 -12.91 3.60
CA GLU A 107 -11.34 -14.25 4.13
C GLU A 107 -11.71 -15.27 3.04
N ASN A 108 -12.33 -14.82 1.95
CA ASN A 108 -12.71 -15.67 0.81
C ASN A 108 -11.56 -15.97 -0.18
N GLN A 109 -10.31 -15.81 0.25
CA GLN A 109 -9.10 -15.95 -0.57
C GLN A 109 -9.02 -14.97 -1.76
N LYS A 110 -9.79 -13.90 -1.72
CA LYS A 110 -9.60 -12.77 -2.63
C LYS A 110 -8.42 -11.93 -2.14
N VAL A 111 -7.62 -11.46 -3.08
CA VAL A 111 -6.47 -10.63 -2.77
C VAL A 111 -6.54 -9.36 -3.59
N GLN A 112 -6.50 -8.24 -2.91
CA GLN A 112 -6.50 -6.93 -3.54
C GLN A 112 -5.10 -6.35 -3.52
N TYR A 113 -4.66 -5.94 -4.70
CA TYR A 113 -3.34 -5.33 -4.92
C TYR A 113 -3.53 -3.88 -5.33
N LYS A 114 -2.83 -2.98 -4.67
CA LYS A 114 -2.67 -1.61 -5.11
C LYS A 114 -1.37 -1.53 -5.91
N ILE A 115 -1.46 -1.22 -7.18
CA ILE A 115 -0.35 -1.31 -8.14
C ILE A 115 -0.14 0.03 -8.82
N LEU A 116 1.10 0.52 -8.82
CA LEU A 116 1.54 1.70 -9.53
C LEU A 116 2.27 1.31 -10.81
N LEU A 117 1.91 1.97 -11.91
CA LEU A 117 2.46 1.73 -13.24
C LEU A 117 2.93 3.04 -13.85
N LYS A 118 3.99 2.99 -14.63
CA LYS A 118 4.60 4.18 -15.23
C LYS A 118 3.76 4.79 -16.37
N ASN A 119 2.91 4.00 -17.03
CA ASN A 119 2.06 4.46 -18.15
C ASN A 119 1.06 3.38 -18.60
N LYS A 120 0.22 3.71 -19.60
CA LYS A 120 -0.79 2.82 -20.18
C LYS A 120 -0.20 1.55 -20.82
N ASN A 121 0.99 1.62 -21.40
CA ASN A 121 1.65 0.46 -21.99
C ASN A 121 2.05 -0.57 -20.91
N ALA A 122 2.55 -0.08 -19.76
CA ALA A 122 2.84 -0.93 -18.62
C ALA A 122 1.57 -1.59 -18.06
N LEU A 123 0.45 -0.86 -18.03
CA LEU A 123 -0.85 -1.43 -17.63
C LEU A 123 -1.30 -2.52 -18.61
N LYS A 124 -1.26 -2.25 -19.90
CA LYS A 124 -1.59 -3.26 -20.94
C LYS A 124 -0.73 -4.51 -20.76
N LYS A 125 0.58 -4.34 -20.62
CA LYS A 125 1.54 -5.44 -20.43
C LYS A 125 1.26 -6.23 -19.13
N LEU A 126 0.88 -5.57 -18.05
CA LEU A 126 0.48 -6.24 -16.81
C LEU A 126 -0.74 -7.12 -17.04
N LEU A 127 -1.81 -6.57 -17.62
CA LEU A 127 -3.08 -7.29 -17.80
C LEU A 127 -2.94 -8.47 -18.78
N GLU A 128 -2.16 -8.32 -19.85
CA GLU A 128 -1.90 -9.40 -20.83
C GLU A 128 -1.12 -10.58 -20.21
N ASN A 129 -0.32 -10.34 -19.18
CA ASN A 129 0.46 -11.38 -18.52
C ASN A 129 -0.26 -12.01 -17.30
N VAL A 130 -1.39 -11.45 -16.86
CA VAL A 130 -2.21 -12.08 -15.81
C VAL A 130 -3.09 -13.12 -16.46
N THR A 131 -2.69 -14.39 -16.40
CA THR A 131 -3.38 -15.51 -17.00
C THR A 131 -3.75 -16.57 -15.97
N GLY A 132 -4.80 -17.35 -16.24
CA GLY A 132 -5.16 -18.52 -15.42
C GLY A 132 -5.92 -18.21 -14.12
N ILE A 133 -6.22 -16.94 -13.82
CA ILE A 133 -7.00 -16.55 -12.66
C ILE A 133 -8.10 -15.56 -13.05
N LYS A 134 -9.16 -15.50 -12.24
CA LYS A 134 -10.17 -14.45 -12.33
C LYS A 134 -9.69 -13.21 -11.58
N TYR A 135 -9.83 -12.05 -12.20
CA TYR A 135 -9.53 -10.78 -11.58
C TYR A 135 -10.43 -9.68 -12.13
N ASP A 136 -10.60 -8.66 -11.31
CA ASP A 136 -11.19 -7.37 -11.70
C ASP A 136 -10.20 -6.26 -11.37
N TYR A 137 -10.26 -5.16 -12.10
CA TYR A 137 -9.47 -3.99 -11.76
C TYR A 137 -10.20 -2.70 -12.10
N TYR A 138 -9.81 -1.63 -11.42
CA TYR A 138 -10.19 -0.27 -11.77
C TYR A 138 -9.01 0.68 -11.60
N ILE A 139 -8.98 1.72 -12.44
CA ILE A 139 -7.98 2.78 -12.34
C ILE A 139 -8.44 3.73 -11.25
N THR A 140 -7.56 4.02 -10.29
CA THR A 140 -7.86 5.05 -9.29
C THR A 140 -7.67 6.40 -9.96
N ASP A 141 -8.65 7.29 -9.80
CA ASP A 141 -8.50 8.66 -10.25
C ASP A 141 -7.28 9.31 -9.57
N LYS A 142 -6.65 10.28 -10.27
CA LYS A 142 -5.41 10.99 -9.86
C LYS A 142 -5.42 11.58 -8.44
N HIS A 143 -6.54 11.55 -7.76
CA HIS A 143 -6.66 11.78 -6.32
C HIS A 143 -6.87 10.44 -5.63
N LEU A 144 -5.78 9.82 -5.23
CA LEU A 144 -5.79 8.69 -4.32
C LEU A 144 -6.87 8.90 -3.25
N PRO A 145 -7.79 7.94 -3.04
CA PRO A 145 -8.57 7.94 -1.81
C PRO A 145 -7.56 8.01 -0.65
N GLY A 146 -7.48 9.14 0.00
CA GLY A 146 -6.46 9.36 1.04
C GLY A 146 -5.45 10.46 0.73
N GLU A 147 -5.17 10.82 -0.52
CA GLU A 147 -4.19 11.88 -0.78
C GLU A 147 -4.69 13.23 -0.27
N LEU A 148 -3.89 13.81 0.64
CA LEU A 148 -4.18 15.11 1.22
C LEU A 148 -3.94 16.22 0.20
N THR A 149 -4.89 17.14 0.04
CA THR A 149 -4.65 18.38 -0.70
C THR A 149 -3.58 19.22 -0.01
N LEU A 150 -2.92 20.12 -0.75
CA LEU A 150 -1.92 21.04 -0.16
C LEU A 150 -2.48 21.75 1.07
N ARG A 151 -3.73 22.22 1.01
CA ARG A 151 -4.38 22.89 2.15
C ARG A 151 -4.65 21.96 3.34
N GLN A 152 -4.96 20.70 3.09
CA GLN A 152 -5.09 19.70 4.15
C GLN A 152 -3.74 19.39 4.79
N LYS A 153 -2.68 19.25 3.98
CA LYS A 153 -1.30 19.04 4.46
C LYS A 153 -0.85 20.20 5.34
N GLU A 154 -1.06 21.42 4.90
CA GLU A 154 -0.70 22.63 5.64
C GLU A 154 -1.40 22.71 7.01
N ILE A 155 -2.73 22.56 7.04
CA ILE A 155 -3.51 22.64 8.28
C ILE A 155 -3.15 21.49 9.23
N LEU A 156 -2.97 20.27 8.72
CA LEU A 156 -2.57 19.11 9.53
C LEU A 156 -1.17 19.29 10.10
N TYR A 157 -0.23 19.77 9.29
CA TYR A 157 1.13 20.05 9.75
C TYR A 157 1.17 21.13 10.83
N THR A 158 0.46 22.24 10.63
CA THR A 158 0.37 23.33 11.62
C THR A 158 -0.26 22.82 12.91
N ALA A 159 -1.35 22.07 12.84
CA ALA A 159 -2.00 21.49 14.01
C ALA A 159 -1.06 20.53 14.76
N TYR A 160 -0.32 19.69 14.05
CA TYR A 160 0.64 18.77 14.65
C TYR A 160 1.82 19.51 15.28
N SER A 161 2.50 20.36 14.51
CA SER A 161 3.72 21.06 14.96
C SER A 161 3.49 22.02 16.12
N LYS A 162 2.27 22.58 16.23
CA LYS A 162 1.90 23.49 17.33
C LYS A 162 1.27 22.78 18.53
N GLY A 163 1.21 21.46 18.53
CA GLY A 163 0.74 20.67 19.67
C GLY A 163 -0.78 20.66 19.85
N TYR A 164 -1.55 20.81 18.77
CA TYR A 164 -3.02 20.64 18.84
C TYR A 164 -3.43 19.23 19.23
N PHE A 165 -2.63 18.23 18.84
CA PHE A 165 -2.86 16.82 19.12
C PHE A 165 -2.17 16.34 20.41
N ASP A 166 -1.41 17.20 21.09
CA ASP A 166 -0.77 16.87 22.36
C ASP A 166 -1.83 16.59 23.45
N PHE A 167 -1.50 15.76 24.42
CA PHE A 167 -2.38 15.47 25.55
C PHE A 167 -2.79 16.77 26.26
N ASN A 168 -1.82 17.65 26.54
CA ASN A 168 -2.05 19.03 26.97
C ASN A 168 -1.95 19.93 25.74
N ARG A 169 -3.08 20.20 25.10
CA ARG A 169 -3.14 21.04 23.90
C ARG A 169 -2.44 22.37 24.12
N LYS A 170 -1.46 22.68 23.27
CA LYS A 170 -0.73 23.96 23.30
C LYS A 170 -1.39 25.04 22.44
N ILE A 171 -2.22 24.66 21.49
CA ILE A 171 -2.97 25.53 20.58
C ILE A 171 -4.40 25.00 20.38
N ASP A 172 -5.34 25.89 20.16
CA ASP A 172 -6.72 25.54 19.79
C ASP A 172 -7.01 25.85 18.31
N LEU A 173 -8.23 25.55 17.85
CA LEU A 173 -8.64 25.82 16.48
C LEU A 173 -8.66 27.32 16.12
N ASN A 174 -8.85 28.20 17.10
CA ASN A 174 -8.78 29.65 16.87
C ASN A 174 -7.35 30.09 16.61
N GLY A 175 -6.39 29.60 17.40
CA GLY A 175 -4.97 29.89 17.20
C GLY A 175 -4.47 29.42 15.83
N ILE A 176 -4.84 28.21 15.42
CA ILE A 176 -4.51 27.71 14.07
C ILE A 176 -5.16 28.58 12.99
N ALA A 177 -6.40 29.00 13.19
CA ALA A 177 -7.13 29.84 12.25
C ALA A 177 -6.46 31.23 12.08
N GLN A 178 -6.02 31.83 13.17
CA GLN A 178 -5.28 33.09 13.16
C GLN A 178 -3.94 32.96 12.43
N GLU A 179 -3.17 31.92 12.74
CA GLU A 179 -1.87 31.68 12.11
C GLU A 179 -1.96 31.50 10.60
N LEU A 180 -3.01 30.80 10.13
CA LEU A 180 -3.22 30.51 8.72
C LEU A 180 -4.09 31.55 7.97
N GLY A 181 -4.56 32.60 8.65
CA GLY A 181 -5.39 33.64 8.05
C GLY A 181 -6.75 33.16 7.55
N VAL A 182 -7.37 32.18 8.21
CA VAL A 182 -8.66 31.59 7.80
C VAL A 182 -9.66 31.51 8.95
N SER A 183 -10.92 31.20 8.62
CA SER A 183 -11.93 31.02 9.65
C SER A 183 -11.74 29.71 10.43
N LYS A 184 -12.08 29.73 11.73
CA LYS A 184 -12.13 28.52 12.58
C LYS A 184 -12.94 27.39 11.94
N LYS A 185 -14.08 27.70 11.31
CA LYS A 185 -14.92 26.73 10.63
C LYS A 185 -14.19 26.05 9.45
N SER A 186 -13.39 26.83 8.72
CA SER A 186 -12.56 26.29 7.61
C SER A 186 -11.49 25.36 8.15
N VAL A 187 -10.76 25.75 9.20
CA VAL A 187 -9.77 24.87 9.86
C VAL A 187 -10.42 23.57 10.32
N GLN A 188 -11.49 23.66 11.10
CA GLN A 188 -12.18 22.48 11.63
C GLN A 188 -12.64 21.50 10.53
N SER A 189 -13.29 22.01 9.48
CA SER A 189 -13.80 21.18 8.40
C SER A 189 -12.67 20.53 7.59
N THR A 190 -11.59 21.28 7.32
CA THR A 190 -10.45 20.78 6.54
C THR A 190 -9.62 19.79 7.35
N LEU A 191 -9.39 20.08 8.62
CA LEU A 191 -8.70 19.17 9.54
C LEU A 191 -9.45 17.83 9.63
N ARG A 192 -10.78 17.88 9.85
CA ARG A 192 -11.62 16.67 9.92
C ARG A 192 -11.56 15.84 8.64
N ARG A 193 -11.63 16.48 7.46
CA ARG A 193 -11.51 15.79 6.17
C ARG A 193 -10.13 15.20 5.95
N GLY A 194 -9.07 15.93 6.33
CA GLY A 194 -7.70 15.44 6.23
C GLY A 194 -7.44 14.24 7.17
N MET A 195 -7.86 14.34 8.42
CA MET A 195 -7.76 13.24 9.38
C MET A 195 -8.51 11.99 8.90
N ARG A 196 -9.75 12.16 8.38
CA ARG A 196 -10.51 11.05 7.83
C ARG A 196 -9.74 10.32 6.73
N LYS A 197 -9.11 11.04 5.81
CA LYS A 197 -8.30 10.45 4.74
C LYS A 197 -7.11 9.66 5.28
N ILE A 198 -6.39 10.19 6.28
CA ILE A 198 -5.27 9.50 6.92
C ILE A 198 -5.75 8.21 7.60
N ILE A 199 -6.88 8.27 8.30
CA ILE A 199 -7.46 7.10 8.97
C ILE A 199 -7.88 6.05 7.93
N GLU A 200 -8.58 6.46 6.88
CA GLU A 200 -8.99 5.56 5.79
C GLU A 200 -7.77 4.90 5.13
N GLU A 201 -6.72 5.67 4.85
CA GLU A 201 -5.48 5.14 4.29
C GLU A 201 -4.77 4.19 5.26
N TYR A 202 -4.71 4.55 6.54
CA TYR A 202 -4.15 3.67 7.57
C TYR A 202 -4.92 2.36 7.69
N ILE A 203 -6.25 2.41 7.73
CA ILE A 203 -7.12 1.23 7.77
C ILE A 203 -6.91 0.38 6.51
N PHE A 204 -6.88 1.02 5.32
CA PHE A 204 -6.68 0.32 4.06
C PHE A 204 -5.34 -0.42 3.98
N ASN A 205 -4.28 0.19 4.51
CA ASN A 205 -2.94 -0.37 4.44
C ASN A 205 -2.58 -1.29 5.62
N ASN A 206 -3.36 -1.30 6.71
CA ASN A 206 -2.95 -1.92 7.98
C ASN A 206 -3.99 -2.84 8.62
N LEU A 207 -5.23 -2.82 8.16
CA LEU A 207 -6.32 -3.67 8.59
C LEU A 207 -6.92 -4.44 7.42
#